data_0ee4aa59f0520d307a27b5212460d72d
#
_entry.id   0ee4aa59f0520d307a27b5212460d72d
#
_cell.length_a   1.000
_cell.length_b   1.000
_cell.length_c   1.000
_cell.angle_alpha   90.00
_cell.angle_beta   90.00
_cell.angle_gamma   90.00
#
_symmetry.space_group_name_H-M   'P 1'
#
loop_
_entity.id
_entity.type
_entity.pdbx_description
1 polymer ?
#
loop_
_entity_poly.entity_id
_entity_poly.type
_entity_poly.pdbx_seq_one_letter_code
_entity_poly.pdbx_strand_id
1 'polypeptide(L)'
;RQQADVLEQRYGVRILLSSQCREAAALSSYPITLSDTMDAEAELNGVRAVLTAMDRSFALYPEGFLAQFRNRAGEGGLCFLLVAHIDSDYGVVGCTYDTADWQYIALDVQADYMREGTVCHEIWHATENEILSRDYTAFNWDDWNALNPAGFTYWNDSGDYDRYDARWTMFDNGEGVYFVDSYAKLAVQEDRARIMEYFMVHEDEAGLLIQSDAR
;
A
#
# COMPACT_ATOMS: atom_id res chain seq x y z
N ARG A 1 12.63 2.45 18.93
CA ARG A 1 12.34 1.02 18.96
C ARG A 1 11.13 0.69 19.85
N GLN A 2 11.04 1.19 21.08
CA GLN A 2 9.96 0.84 22.02
C GLN A 2 8.53 0.93 21.42
N GLN A 3 8.23 1.99 20.63
CA GLN A 3 6.91 2.11 19.97
C GLN A 3 6.69 1.00 18.95
N ALA A 4 7.71 0.66 18.15
CA ALA A 4 7.63 -0.45 17.22
C ALA A 4 7.39 -1.79 17.91
N ASP A 5 8.08 -2.04 19.03
CA ASP A 5 7.91 -3.28 19.83
C ASP A 5 6.46 -3.45 20.33
N VAL A 6 5.81 -2.34 20.71
CA VAL A 6 4.40 -2.35 21.14
C VAL A 6 3.48 -2.73 19.95
N LEU A 7 3.71 -2.16 18.77
CA LEU A 7 2.93 -2.50 17.58
C LEU A 7 3.14 -3.95 17.14
N GLU A 8 4.40 -4.42 17.14
CA GLU A 8 4.72 -5.81 16.83
C GLU A 8 3.97 -6.79 17.73
N GLN A 9 3.99 -6.53 19.05
CA GLN A 9 3.30 -7.37 20.01
C GLN A 9 1.78 -7.32 19.87
N ARG A 10 1.22 -6.14 19.63
CA ARG A 10 -0.24 -5.95 19.54
C ARG A 10 -0.85 -6.55 18.29
N TYR A 11 -0.17 -6.39 17.15
CA TYR A 11 -0.74 -6.72 15.85
C TYR A 11 -0.14 -7.96 15.20
N GLY A 12 0.90 -8.56 15.80
CA GLY A 12 1.53 -9.78 15.28
C GLY A 12 2.33 -9.56 13.99
N VAL A 13 2.81 -8.35 13.77
CA VAL A 13 3.65 -7.97 12.63
C VAL A 13 5.12 -7.85 13.04
N ARG A 14 6.01 -7.66 12.08
CA ARG A 14 7.41 -7.31 12.32
C ARG A 14 7.70 -5.91 11.80
N ILE A 15 8.49 -5.12 12.53
CA ILE A 15 8.87 -3.76 12.14
C ILE A 15 10.38 -3.61 12.23
N LEU A 16 11.02 -3.42 11.09
CA LEU A 16 12.46 -3.22 10.96
C LEU A 16 12.78 -1.74 10.81
N LEU A 17 13.85 -1.30 11.48
CA LEU A 17 14.29 0.09 11.48
C LEU A 17 15.77 0.16 11.05
N SER A 18 16.12 1.17 10.25
CA SER A 18 17.52 1.49 9.91
C SER A 18 18.29 0.27 9.37
N SER A 19 19.43 -0.06 9.94
CA SER A 19 20.28 -1.17 9.50
C SER A 19 19.61 -2.55 9.57
N GLN A 20 18.56 -2.71 10.37
CA GLN A 20 17.77 -3.95 10.40
C GLN A 20 17.06 -4.23 9.08
N CYS A 21 16.78 -3.19 8.28
CA CYS A 21 16.12 -3.33 6.98
C CYS A 21 17.03 -3.89 5.89
N ARG A 22 18.35 -3.93 6.08
CA ARG A 22 19.36 -4.14 5.02
C ARG A 22 19.09 -5.38 4.15
N GLU A 23 18.89 -6.52 4.77
CA GLU A 23 18.69 -7.77 4.02
C GLU A 23 17.36 -7.77 3.28
N ALA A 24 16.28 -7.33 3.94
CA ALA A 24 14.97 -7.25 3.33
C ALA A 24 14.90 -6.19 2.22
N ALA A 25 15.46 -5.01 2.44
CA ALA A 25 15.49 -3.93 1.46
C ALA A 25 16.22 -4.32 0.16
N ALA A 26 17.23 -5.18 0.25
CA ALA A 26 17.96 -5.67 -0.92
C ALA A 26 17.12 -6.58 -1.85
N LEU A 27 15.95 -7.03 -1.40
CA LEU A 27 15.02 -7.85 -2.19
C LEU A 27 14.00 -7.01 -2.97
N SER A 28 13.90 -5.72 -2.66
CA SER A 28 12.99 -4.80 -3.36
C SER A 28 13.41 -4.58 -4.81
N SER A 29 12.44 -4.42 -5.71
CA SER A 29 12.66 -3.96 -7.08
C SER A 29 12.99 -2.47 -7.17
N TYR A 30 12.59 -1.69 -6.16
CA TYR A 30 12.97 -0.28 -6.03
C TYR A 30 14.26 -0.15 -5.24
N PRO A 31 15.20 0.71 -5.66
CA PRO A 31 16.36 1.05 -4.85
C PRO A 31 15.91 1.71 -3.54
N ILE A 32 16.37 1.16 -2.43
CA ILE A 32 16.02 1.65 -1.09
C ILE A 32 17.27 2.19 -0.42
N THR A 33 17.21 3.45 -0.01
CA THR A 33 18.23 4.11 0.80
C THR A 33 17.92 3.88 2.28
N LEU A 34 18.91 3.34 2.99
CA LEU A 34 18.85 3.15 4.44
C LEU A 34 19.65 4.26 5.13
N SER A 35 19.13 4.76 6.24
CA SER A 35 19.95 5.57 7.13
C SER A 35 20.86 4.66 7.96
N ASP A 36 22.15 4.93 7.93
CA ASP A 36 23.10 4.20 8.77
C ASP A 36 23.01 4.60 10.24
N THR A 37 22.47 5.74 10.55
CA THR A 37 22.47 6.31 11.89
C THR A 37 21.11 6.66 12.46
N MET A 38 20.08 6.95 11.69
CA MET A 38 18.81 7.50 12.18
C MET A 38 19.00 8.62 13.25
N ASP A 39 20.15 9.28 13.22
CA ASP A 39 20.54 10.24 14.25
C ASP A 39 20.07 11.66 13.91
N ALA A 40 19.65 11.90 12.66
CA ALA A 40 19.05 13.15 12.28
C ALA A 40 17.67 13.29 12.93
N GLU A 41 17.43 14.40 13.62
CA GLU A 41 16.14 14.67 14.28
C GLU A 41 14.96 14.56 13.30
N ALA A 42 15.15 14.96 12.05
CA ALA A 42 14.15 14.85 11.00
C ALA A 42 13.74 13.38 10.72
N GLU A 43 14.72 12.46 10.61
CA GLU A 43 14.45 11.04 10.40
C GLU A 43 13.75 10.41 11.59
N LEU A 44 14.17 10.75 12.82
CA LEU A 44 13.50 10.27 14.03
C LEU A 44 12.04 10.76 14.11
N ASN A 45 11.78 11.98 13.68
CA ASN A 45 10.42 12.51 13.60
C ASN A 45 9.61 11.82 12.51
N GLY A 46 10.20 11.54 11.35
CA GLY A 46 9.60 10.75 10.29
C GLY A 46 9.22 9.35 10.76
N VAL A 47 10.15 8.63 11.40
CA VAL A 47 9.88 7.30 11.97
C VAL A 47 8.74 7.34 12.99
N ARG A 48 8.71 8.32 13.90
CA ARG A 48 7.62 8.45 14.87
C ARG A 48 6.28 8.72 14.18
N ALA A 49 6.28 9.57 13.16
CA ALA A 49 5.08 9.87 12.40
C ALA A 49 4.56 8.63 11.66
N VAL A 50 5.43 7.85 11.00
CA VAL A 50 5.06 6.60 10.34
C VAL A 50 4.54 5.58 11.36
N LEU A 51 5.21 5.38 12.50
CA LEU A 51 4.73 4.47 13.55
C LEU A 51 3.37 4.90 14.11
N THR A 52 3.10 6.20 14.19
CA THR A 52 1.81 6.71 14.62
C THR A 52 0.73 6.45 13.57
N ALA A 53 1.05 6.65 12.29
CA ALA A 53 0.16 6.32 11.17
C ALA A 53 -0.14 4.81 11.15
N MET A 54 0.88 3.97 11.33
CA MET A 54 0.71 2.51 11.41
C MET A 54 -0.25 2.10 12.54
N ASP A 55 -0.12 2.67 13.74
CA ASP A 55 -1.02 2.34 14.87
C ASP A 55 -2.47 2.69 14.53
N ARG A 56 -2.71 3.85 13.90
CA ARG A 56 -4.04 4.27 13.46
C ARG A 56 -4.58 3.37 12.35
N SER A 57 -3.78 3.09 11.34
CA SER A 57 -4.18 2.24 10.21
C SER A 57 -4.44 0.80 10.65
N PHE A 58 -3.58 0.23 11.50
CA PHE A 58 -3.75 -1.13 12.00
C PHE A 58 -5.02 -1.31 12.82
N ALA A 59 -5.43 -0.25 13.55
CA ALA A 59 -6.66 -0.26 14.33
C ALA A 59 -7.94 -0.31 13.48
N LEU A 60 -7.87 -0.03 12.18
CA LEU A 60 -9.00 -0.14 11.25
C LEU A 60 -9.29 -1.59 10.84
N TYR A 61 -8.32 -2.50 11.01
CA TYR A 61 -8.48 -3.90 10.65
C TYR A 61 -9.05 -4.73 11.82
N PRO A 62 -9.79 -5.81 11.53
CA PRO A 62 -10.25 -6.72 12.56
C PRO A 62 -9.10 -7.27 13.40
N GLU A 63 -9.37 -7.54 14.68
CA GLU A 63 -8.38 -8.12 15.58
C GLU A 63 -7.80 -9.41 14.99
N GLY A 64 -6.46 -9.51 15.00
CA GLY A 64 -5.74 -10.67 14.49
C GLY A 64 -5.60 -10.72 12.96
N PHE A 65 -6.20 -9.78 12.20
CA PHE A 65 -6.10 -9.78 10.72
C PHE A 65 -4.64 -9.74 10.26
N LEU A 66 -3.85 -8.79 10.74
CA LEU A 66 -2.45 -8.62 10.33
C LEU A 66 -1.55 -9.78 10.76
N ALA A 67 -1.93 -10.55 11.76
CA ALA A 67 -1.20 -11.73 12.21
C ALA A 67 -1.45 -12.98 11.33
N GLN A 68 -2.36 -12.91 10.36
CA GLN A 68 -2.71 -14.03 9.49
C GLN A 68 -1.82 -14.19 8.26
N PHE A 69 -0.96 -13.20 7.98
CA PHE A 69 0.01 -13.25 6.91
C PHE A 69 1.10 -14.29 7.26
N ARG A 70 0.82 -15.55 6.97
CA ARG A 70 1.71 -16.67 7.24
C ARG A 70 1.79 -17.58 6.02
N ASN A 71 2.98 -18.09 5.72
CA ASN A 71 3.11 -19.09 4.69
C ASN A 71 2.34 -20.37 5.05
N ARG A 72 2.31 -21.35 4.13
CA ARG A 72 1.60 -22.63 4.36
C ARG A 72 2.16 -23.44 5.53
N ALA A 73 3.39 -23.20 5.95
CA ALA A 73 3.99 -23.81 7.15
C ALA A 73 3.64 -23.07 8.44
N GLY A 74 2.94 -21.93 8.36
CA GLY A 74 2.62 -21.08 9.50
C GLY A 74 3.78 -20.17 9.93
N GLU A 75 4.80 -20.04 9.09
CA GLU A 75 5.99 -19.22 9.33
C GLU A 75 5.89 -17.87 8.61
N GLY A 76 6.84 -16.97 8.88
CA GLY A 76 6.91 -15.67 8.26
C GLY A 76 5.86 -14.69 8.78
N GLY A 77 5.35 -13.86 7.91
CA GLY A 77 4.31 -12.87 8.24
C GLY A 77 4.40 -11.57 7.46
N LEU A 78 3.78 -10.54 8.01
CA LEU A 78 3.84 -9.19 7.49
C LEU A 78 4.99 -8.43 8.16
N CYS A 79 5.90 -7.87 7.36
CA CYS A 79 7.10 -7.17 7.81
C CYS A 79 7.16 -5.76 7.22
N PHE A 80 7.15 -4.76 8.08
CA PHE A 80 7.30 -3.36 7.70
C PHE A 80 8.75 -2.92 7.82
N LEU A 81 9.26 -2.25 6.79
CA LEU A 81 10.58 -1.64 6.73
C LEU A 81 10.42 -0.12 6.75
N LEU A 82 10.88 0.54 7.80
CA LEU A 82 10.93 1.99 7.85
C LEU A 82 12.28 2.43 7.31
N VAL A 83 12.27 2.99 6.10
CA VAL A 83 13.48 3.29 5.32
C VAL A 83 13.66 4.80 5.16
N ALA A 84 14.90 5.24 4.94
CA ALA A 84 15.18 6.67 4.80
C ALA A 84 14.58 7.24 3.52
N HIS A 85 14.63 6.48 2.42
CA HIS A 85 14.07 6.91 1.15
C HIS A 85 13.86 5.72 0.21
N ILE A 86 12.82 5.81 -0.63
CA ILE A 86 12.59 4.90 -1.75
C ILE A 86 12.90 5.67 -3.03
N ASP A 87 14.00 5.30 -3.70
CA ASP A 87 14.45 5.99 -4.90
C ASP A 87 13.55 5.65 -6.08
N SER A 88 12.78 6.63 -6.54
CA SER A 88 11.84 6.47 -7.65
C SER A 88 11.61 7.81 -8.35
N ASP A 89 11.68 7.81 -9.69
CA ASP A 89 11.33 8.97 -10.52
C ASP A 89 9.82 9.35 -10.39
N TYR A 90 9.04 8.49 -9.75
CA TYR A 90 7.59 8.60 -9.66
C TYR A 90 7.06 9.00 -8.29
N GLY A 91 7.94 9.30 -7.33
CA GLY A 91 7.55 9.72 -5.98
C GLY A 91 6.88 8.59 -5.19
N VAL A 92 7.38 7.37 -5.33
CA VAL A 92 6.92 6.21 -4.54
C VAL A 92 7.27 6.44 -3.07
N VAL A 93 6.27 6.34 -2.20
CA VAL A 93 6.41 6.55 -0.74
C VAL A 93 6.17 5.28 0.08
N GLY A 94 5.67 4.25 -0.57
CA GLY A 94 5.54 2.89 -0.06
C GLY A 94 5.73 1.90 -1.19
N CYS A 95 6.16 0.68 -0.89
CA CYS A 95 6.14 -0.42 -1.84
C CYS A 95 6.03 -1.76 -1.14
N THR A 96 5.28 -2.67 -1.78
CA THR A 96 5.05 -4.03 -1.29
C THR A 96 5.73 -5.04 -2.20
N TYR A 97 6.38 -6.03 -1.61
CA TYR A 97 6.98 -7.19 -2.29
C TYR A 97 7.00 -8.40 -1.36
N ASP A 98 7.16 -9.58 -1.91
CA ASP A 98 7.06 -10.82 -1.15
C ASP A 98 8.24 -11.78 -1.37
N THR A 99 8.36 -12.70 -0.46
CA THR A 99 9.19 -13.90 -0.56
C THR A 99 8.34 -15.12 -0.19
N ALA A 100 8.95 -16.31 -0.19
CA ALA A 100 8.23 -17.51 0.23
C ALA A 100 7.61 -17.42 1.64
N ASP A 101 8.19 -16.60 2.53
CA ASP A 101 7.84 -16.57 3.95
C ASP A 101 7.28 -15.21 4.40
N TRP A 102 7.64 -14.11 3.73
CA TRP A 102 7.33 -12.76 4.20
C TRP A 102 6.67 -11.92 3.13
N GLN A 103 5.64 -11.17 3.54
CA GLN A 103 5.16 -10.00 2.83
C GLN A 103 5.88 -8.79 3.41
N TYR A 104 6.64 -8.07 2.60
CA TYR A 104 7.38 -6.87 2.99
C TYR A 104 6.66 -5.62 2.53
N ILE A 105 6.57 -4.64 3.41
CA ILE A 105 6.09 -3.29 3.10
C ILE A 105 7.18 -2.31 3.49
N ALA A 106 7.81 -1.65 2.53
CA ALA A 106 8.72 -0.56 2.78
C ALA A 106 7.97 0.77 2.80
N LEU A 107 8.26 1.62 3.80
CA LEU A 107 7.64 2.93 3.98
C LEU A 107 8.75 3.99 4.10
N ASP A 108 8.68 5.03 3.26
CA ASP A 108 9.58 6.17 3.27
C ASP A 108 9.27 7.08 4.47
N VAL A 109 10.23 7.21 5.39
CA VAL A 109 10.04 8.03 6.59
C VAL A 109 10.16 9.53 6.33
N GLN A 110 10.67 9.94 5.18
CA GLN A 110 10.78 11.33 4.77
C GLN A 110 9.52 11.83 4.05
N ALA A 111 8.65 10.91 3.63
CA ALA A 111 7.38 11.29 3.03
C ALA A 111 6.48 12.03 4.03
N ASP A 112 5.94 13.17 3.63
CA ASP A 112 5.22 14.10 4.51
C ASP A 112 3.71 13.92 4.50
N TYR A 113 3.15 13.19 3.51
CA TYR A 113 1.73 13.18 3.20
C TYR A 113 1.18 11.77 3.17
N MET A 114 -0.14 11.66 3.38
CA MET A 114 -0.96 10.45 3.20
C MET A 114 -0.45 9.18 3.91
N ARG A 115 0.21 9.33 5.06
CA ARG A 115 0.86 8.19 5.74
C ARG A 115 -0.11 7.08 6.10
N GLU A 116 -1.27 7.41 6.68
CA GLU A 116 -2.31 6.42 6.99
C GLU A 116 -2.84 5.76 5.72
N GLY A 117 -3.11 6.54 4.69
CA GLY A 117 -3.53 6.05 3.38
C GLY A 117 -2.51 5.11 2.77
N THR A 118 -1.23 5.53 2.71
CA THR A 118 -0.14 4.68 2.20
C THR A 118 -0.06 3.35 2.95
N VAL A 119 -0.16 3.36 4.27
CA VAL A 119 -0.13 2.11 5.06
C VAL A 119 -1.27 1.18 4.67
N CYS A 120 -2.50 1.69 4.53
CA CYS A 120 -3.66 0.88 4.11
C CYS A 120 -3.53 0.38 2.67
N HIS A 121 -3.02 1.22 1.77
CA HIS A 121 -2.74 0.89 0.37
C HIS A 121 -1.77 -0.30 0.26
N GLU A 122 -0.64 -0.21 0.93
CA GLU A 122 0.39 -1.26 0.91
C GLU A 122 -0.07 -2.55 1.61
N ILE A 123 -0.85 -2.45 2.69
CA ILE A 123 -1.47 -3.62 3.32
C ILE A 123 -2.41 -4.33 2.34
N TRP A 124 -3.11 -3.58 1.47
CA TRP A 124 -3.95 -4.20 0.47
C TRP A 124 -3.13 -4.98 -0.56
N HIS A 125 -2.04 -4.43 -1.08
CA HIS A 125 -1.13 -5.17 -1.96
C HIS A 125 -0.62 -6.46 -1.30
N ALA A 126 -0.19 -6.37 -0.05
CA ALA A 126 0.23 -7.56 0.70
C ALA A 126 -0.93 -8.58 0.87
N THR A 127 -2.15 -8.09 1.10
CA THR A 127 -3.35 -8.95 1.21
C THR A 127 -3.65 -9.67 -0.10
N GLU A 128 -3.58 -8.94 -1.21
CA GLU A 128 -3.77 -9.51 -2.55
C GLU A 128 -2.72 -10.57 -2.87
N ASN A 129 -1.44 -10.27 -2.61
CA ASN A 129 -0.35 -11.22 -2.78
C ASN A 129 -0.57 -12.49 -1.94
N GLU A 130 -0.99 -12.34 -0.69
CA GLU A 130 -1.28 -13.46 0.21
C GLU A 130 -2.44 -14.32 -0.31
N ILE A 131 -3.52 -13.71 -0.80
CA ILE A 131 -4.65 -14.41 -1.39
C ILE A 131 -4.20 -15.18 -2.63
N LEU A 132 -3.51 -14.52 -3.57
CA LEU A 132 -3.03 -15.12 -4.81
C LEU A 132 -2.00 -16.23 -4.59
N SER A 133 -1.18 -16.14 -3.54
CA SER A 133 -0.24 -17.20 -3.17
C SER A 133 -0.93 -18.49 -2.74
N ARG A 134 -2.14 -18.35 -2.16
CA ARG A 134 -2.97 -19.49 -1.73
C ARG A 134 -3.87 -20.01 -2.82
N ASP A 135 -4.47 -19.11 -3.57
CA ASP A 135 -5.35 -19.41 -4.70
C ASP A 135 -5.20 -18.33 -5.78
N TYR A 136 -4.41 -18.66 -6.80
CA TYR A 136 -4.16 -17.76 -7.93
C TYR A 136 -5.42 -17.46 -8.77
N THR A 137 -6.50 -18.21 -8.56
CA THR A 137 -7.80 -17.99 -9.22
C THR A 137 -8.78 -17.17 -8.40
N ALA A 138 -8.38 -16.71 -7.21
CA ALA A 138 -9.25 -15.98 -6.29
C ALA A 138 -9.75 -14.64 -6.87
N PHE A 139 -8.97 -14.02 -7.74
CA PHE A 139 -9.37 -12.81 -8.45
C PHE A 139 -9.65 -13.12 -9.92
N ASN A 140 -10.86 -12.85 -10.36
CA ASN A 140 -11.21 -12.85 -11.77
C ASN A 140 -10.98 -11.44 -12.36
N TRP A 141 -9.89 -11.28 -13.07
CA TRP A 141 -9.50 -10.00 -13.68
C TRP A 141 -10.51 -9.52 -14.72
N ASP A 142 -11.13 -10.43 -15.46
CA ASP A 142 -12.14 -10.10 -16.48
C ASP A 142 -13.39 -9.51 -15.83
N ASP A 143 -13.82 -10.03 -14.69
CA ASP A 143 -14.95 -9.48 -13.95
C ASP A 143 -14.66 -8.08 -13.42
N TRP A 144 -13.43 -7.83 -12.94
CA TRP A 144 -13.03 -6.49 -12.51
C TRP A 144 -12.95 -5.52 -13.69
N ASN A 145 -12.32 -5.94 -14.78
CA ASN A 145 -12.21 -5.13 -16.00
C ASN A 145 -13.57 -4.81 -16.63
N ALA A 146 -14.56 -5.68 -16.48
CA ALA A 146 -15.91 -5.43 -16.98
C ALA A 146 -16.62 -4.28 -16.23
N LEU A 147 -16.12 -3.85 -15.08
CA LEU A 147 -16.62 -2.67 -14.36
C LEU A 147 -16.04 -1.36 -14.91
N ASN A 148 -15.01 -1.41 -15.73
CA ASN A 148 -14.39 -0.23 -16.29
C ASN A 148 -15.23 0.41 -17.41
N PRO A 149 -15.05 1.71 -17.70
CA PRO A 149 -15.72 2.35 -18.81
C PRO A 149 -15.35 1.70 -20.15
N ALA A 150 -16.29 1.68 -21.08
CA ALA A 150 -16.09 1.04 -22.38
C ALA A 150 -14.87 1.63 -23.10
N GLY A 151 -13.96 0.76 -23.52
CA GLY A 151 -12.73 1.15 -24.21
C GLY A 151 -11.58 1.61 -23.29
N PHE A 152 -11.75 1.53 -21.99
CA PHE A 152 -10.67 1.77 -21.05
C PHE A 152 -9.66 0.62 -21.05
N THR A 153 -8.38 0.97 -20.92
CA THR A 153 -7.28 0.03 -20.67
C THR A 153 -6.34 0.68 -19.66
N TYR A 154 -5.90 -0.07 -18.67
CA TYR A 154 -4.93 0.44 -17.69
C TYR A 154 -3.65 0.92 -18.38
N TRP A 155 -3.05 1.96 -17.82
CA TRP A 155 -1.88 2.60 -18.45
C TRP A 155 -0.68 1.67 -18.57
N ASN A 156 -0.44 0.81 -17.60
CA ASN A 156 0.63 -0.18 -17.69
C ASN A 156 0.44 -1.17 -18.85
N ASP A 157 -0.79 -1.48 -19.21
CA ASP A 157 -1.11 -2.39 -20.31
C ASP A 157 -1.10 -1.68 -21.66
N SER A 158 -1.47 -0.40 -21.71
CA SER A 158 -1.52 0.41 -22.94
C SER A 158 -0.19 1.08 -23.29
N GLY A 159 0.70 1.28 -22.29
CA GLY A 159 1.89 2.11 -22.40
C GLY A 159 1.62 3.61 -22.39
N ASP A 160 0.40 4.02 -22.05
CA ASP A 160 -0.02 5.42 -21.94
C ASP A 160 0.00 5.83 -20.45
N TYR A 161 1.04 6.57 -20.07
CA TYR A 161 1.30 6.95 -18.67
C TYR A 161 0.87 8.39 -18.35
N ASP A 162 -0.21 8.88 -18.94
CA ASP A 162 -0.74 10.19 -18.57
C ASP A 162 -1.42 10.16 -17.18
N ARG A 163 -0.61 10.30 -16.15
CA ARG A 163 -1.05 10.30 -14.75
C ARG A 163 -1.94 11.48 -14.38
N TYR A 164 -1.96 12.53 -15.19
CA TYR A 164 -2.72 13.75 -14.93
C TYR A 164 -4.06 13.79 -15.65
N ASP A 165 -4.34 12.78 -16.46
CA ASP A 165 -5.65 12.65 -17.09
C ASP A 165 -6.71 12.31 -16.03
N ALA A 166 -7.59 13.28 -15.75
CA ALA A 166 -8.65 13.17 -14.76
C ALA A 166 -9.94 12.50 -15.30
N ARG A 167 -9.99 12.04 -16.55
CA ARG A 167 -11.18 11.37 -17.09
C ARG A 167 -11.57 10.16 -16.24
N TRP A 168 -12.85 10.04 -15.97
CA TRP A 168 -13.49 8.96 -15.19
C TRP A 168 -13.02 8.87 -13.71
N THR A 169 -12.34 9.87 -13.18
CA THR A 169 -11.95 9.90 -11.78
C THR A 169 -13.02 10.55 -10.90
N MET A 170 -12.91 10.34 -9.59
CA MET A 170 -13.82 10.95 -8.61
C MET A 170 -13.88 12.48 -8.71
N PHE A 171 -12.81 13.12 -9.14
CA PHE A 171 -12.71 14.57 -9.27
C PHE A 171 -12.97 15.08 -10.69
N ASP A 172 -13.29 14.19 -11.61
CA ASP A 172 -13.72 14.56 -12.97
C ASP A 172 -15.20 14.95 -12.97
N ASN A 173 -15.56 15.94 -13.78
CA ASN A 173 -16.91 16.51 -13.80
C ASN A 173 -17.81 15.95 -14.90
N GLY A 174 -17.44 14.90 -15.63
CA GLY A 174 -18.07 14.73 -16.92
C GLY A 174 -18.95 13.54 -17.14
N GLU A 175 -18.47 12.32 -16.98
CA GLU A 175 -19.11 11.16 -17.61
C GLU A 175 -19.31 9.95 -16.70
N GLY A 176 -19.29 10.16 -15.40
CA GLY A 176 -19.37 9.10 -14.41
C GLY A 176 -18.01 8.84 -13.76
N VAL A 177 -18.06 8.40 -12.51
CA VAL A 177 -16.88 8.13 -11.70
C VAL A 177 -16.62 6.63 -11.72
N TYR A 178 -15.46 6.24 -12.20
CA TYR A 178 -15.02 4.85 -12.22
C TYR A 178 -13.79 4.62 -11.34
N PHE A 179 -12.97 5.65 -11.15
CA PHE A 179 -11.73 5.57 -10.41
C PHE A 179 -11.67 6.63 -9.32
N VAL A 180 -11.10 6.29 -8.18
CA VAL A 180 -10.95 7.23 -7.06
C VAL A 180 -10.07 8.42 -7.45
N ASP A 181 -9.03 8.18 -8.22
CA ASP A 181 -8.15 9.21 -8.77
C ASP A 181 -7.41 8.71 -10.03
N SER A 182 -6.54 9.56 -10.57
CA SER A 182 -5.75 9.23 -11.76
C SER A 182 -4.74 8.11 -11.52
N TYR A 183 -4.25 7.92 -10.30
CA TYR A 183 -3.32 6.85 -9.97
C TYR A 183 -3.98 5.46 -10.05
N ALA A 184 -5.25 5.36 -9.69
CA ALA A 184 -6.03 4.12 -9.83
C ALA A 184 -6.07 3.57 -11.27
N LYS A 185 -5.88 4.43 -12.29
CA LYS A 185 -5.84 4.02 -13.70
C LYS A 185 -4.51 3.42 -14.14
N LEU A 186 -3.50 3.40 -13.29
CA LEU A 186 -2.16 2.91 -13.61
C LEU A 186 -2.16 1.39 -13.88
N ALA A 187 -2.74 0.64 -12.97
CA ALA A 187 -2.83 -0.82 -13.02
C ALA A 187 -4.03 -1.30 -12.21
N VAL A 188 -4.53 -2.48 -12.53
CA VAL A 188 -5.66 -3.08 -11.81
C VAL A 188 -5.39 -3.29 -10.31
N GLN A 189 -4.14 -3.57 -9.94
CA GLN A 189 -3.72 -3.69 -8.54
C GLN A 189 -3.80 -2.34 -7.82
N GLU A 190 -3.34 -1.27 -8.48
CA GLU A 190 -3.40 0.10 -7.94
C GLU A 190 -4.84 0.57 -7.78
N ASP A 191 -5.71 0.25 -8.74
CA ASP A 191 -7.13 0.57 -8.67
C ASP A 191 -7.79 -0.03 -7.40
N ARG A 192 -7.56 -1.31 -7.16
CA ARG A 192 -8.08 -1.96 -5.95
C ARG A 192 -7.45 -1.41 -4.66
N ALA A 193 -6.15 -1.17 -4.66
CA ALA A 193 -5.46 -0.62 -3.51
C ALA A 193 -5.95 0.80 -3.19
N ARG A 194 -6.20 1.63 -4.21
CA ARG A 194 -6.77 2.98 -4.03
C ARG A 194 -8.20 2.95 -3.51
N ILE A 195 -9.02 2.03 -3.98
CA ILE A 195 -10.40 1.86 -3.45
C ILE A 195 -10.34 1.48 -1.98
N MET A 196 -9.49 0.52 -1.60
CA MET A 196 -9.36 0.11 -0.20
C MET A 196 -8.79 1.21 0.69
N GLU A 197 -7.80 1.95 0.21
CA GLU A 197 -7.27 3.11 0.92
C GLU A 197 -8.37 4.15 1.21
N TYR A 198 -9.12 4.55 0.18
CA TYR A 198 -10.22 5.51 0.35
C TYR A 198 -11.30 4.98 1.27
N PHE A 199 -11.66 3.72 1.14
CA PHE A 199 -12.66 3.09 2.00
C PHE A 199 -12.24 3.06 3.48
N MET A 200 -10.96 2.86 3.74
CA MET A 200 -10.43 2.73 5.10
C MET A 200 -10.12 4.08 5.77
N VAL A 201 -9.65 5.07 4.99
CA VAL A 201 -9.04 6.29 5.56
C VAL A 201 -9.78 7.56 5.14
N HIS A 202 -10.49 7.53 4.00
CA HIS A 202 -11.19 8.68 3.42
C HIS A 202 -12.70 8.44 3.38
N GLU A 203 -13.32 8.26 4.54
CA GLU A 203 -14.74 7.86 4.66
C GLU A 203 -15.71 8.80 3.90
N ASP A 204 -15.44 10.10 3.93
CA ASP A 204 -16.29 11.08 3.23
C ASP A 204 -16.21 10.92 1.70
N GLU A 205 -14.99 10.75 1.17
CA GLU A 205 -14.75 10.53 -0.26
C GLU A 205 -15.25 9.15 -0.70
N ALA A 206 -15.06 8.12 0.12
CA ALA A 206 -15.61 6.79 -0.13
C ALA A 206 -17.16 6.83 -0.20
N GLY A 207 -17.81 7.65 0.61
CA GLY A 207 -19.25 7.88 0.54
C GLY A 207 -19.69 8.47 -0.80
N LEU A 208 -18.88 9.33 -1.42
CA LEU A 208 -19.14 9.86 -2.77
C LEU A 208 -19.01 8.77 -3.84
N LEU A 209 -18.01 7.89 -3.73
CA LEU A 209 -17.85 6.75 -4.65
C LEU A 209 -19.07 5.84 -4.63
N ILE A 210 -19.55 5.47 -3.44
CA ILE A 210 -20.74 4.61 -3.29
C ILE A 210 -21.98 5.24 -3.92
N GLN A 211 -22.09 6.57 -3.93
CA GLN A 211 -23.22 7.29 -4.51
C GLN A 211 -23.12 7.49 -6.04
N SER A 212 -21.96 7.20 -6.63
CA SER A 212 -21.69 7.50 -8.03
C SER A 212 -22.31 6.51 -9.03
N ASP A 213 -22.88 5.42 -8.61
CA ASP A 213 -23.40 4.31 -9.45
C ASP A 213 -22.35 3.66 -10.39
N ALA A 214 -21.10 4.02 -10.26
CA ALA A 214 -20.07 3.56 -11.18
C ALA A 214 -19.50 2.17 -10.79
N ARG A 215 -19.39 1.91 -9.48
CA ARG A 215 -18.89 0.61 -8.95
C ARG A 215 -19.55 0.28 -7.62
#